data_a773ca0023cb777abae3a4bc58fe9606
#
_entry.id   a773ca0023cb777abae3a4bc58fe9606
#
_cell.length_a   1.000
_cell.length_b   1.000
_cell.length_c   1.000
_cell.angle_alpha   90.00
_cell.angle_beta   90.00
_cell.angle_gamma   90.00
#
_symmetry.space_group_name_H-M   'P 1'
#
loop_
_entity.id
_entity.type
_entity.pdbx_description
1 polymer ?
#
loop_
_entity_poly.entity_id
_entity_poly.type
_entity_poly.pdbx_seq_one_letter_code
_entity_poly.pdbx_strand_id
1 'polypeptide(L)'
;MKKTGKVLLAAAIPAAAYIGWRLGAQTTTEPVDTEDGIAELRPVRVRGTNLWTMIRGHHRDNPVIVFVTGGPCGTEIPLCRKYERQLEELFTIVHYDQRGAGKSFEFGKDYSTLSSEVHVADLIALVEYIRDYLHKDKVILVGHSYGTYLGTQAAAAKPEYFRAYVGIGQMADTRMSEIESAGLCIDAAARAGNDQDVKKLKEILEKVRRGETFTPRKYVRKYGFSERKNHHMERDLLLTAFFGKEYNLADLLKFFYSINKYSLPLVMEAIGNPVSARVKELKVPVYFLMGKYDGMTCTGAAEKYYRQLVKEKGEFVVFENSAHTPQVEENEAFTVWMAEHFGKDRT
;
A
#
# COMPACT_ATOMS: atom_id res chain seq x y z
N MET A 1 -3.42 -1.67 -50.28
CA MET A 1 -2.89 -2.53 -49.18
C MET A 1 -1.39 -2.40 -48.87
N LYS A 2 -0.53 -1.77 -49.68
CA LYS A 2 0.94 -1.67 -49.39
C LYS A 2 1.37 -0.50 -48.48
N LYS A 3 0.55 0.56 -48.24
CA LYS A 3 0.91 1.72 -47.38
C LYS A 3 0.69 1.44 -45.91
N THR A 4 -0.33 0.69 -45.52
CA THR A 4 -0.65 0.33 -44.11
C THR A 4 0.42 -0.57 -43.48
N GLY A 5 0.98 -1.52 -44.26
CA GLY A 5 2.06 -2.38 -43.74
C GLY A 5 3.37 -1.66 -43.44
N LYS A 6 3.71 -0.62 -44.24
CA LYS A 6 4.94 0.19 -43.99
C LYS A 6 4.80 1.11 -42.78
N VAL A 7 3.60 1.65 -42.52
CA VAL A 7 3.34 2.49 -41.31
C VAL A 7 3.36 1.65 -40.04
N LEU A 8 2.79 0.43 -40.08
CA LEU A 8 2.84 -0.50 -38.94
C LEU A 8 4.27 -0.95 -38.65
N LEU A 9 5.08 -1.22 -39.66
CA LEU A 9 6.50 -1.59 -39.48
C LEU A 9 7.33 -0.43 -38.95
N ALA A 10 7.09 0.80 -39.40
CA ALA A 10 7.77 2.00 -38.96
C ALA A 10 7.48 2.36 -37.47
N ALA A 11 6.31 1.98 -36.96
CA ALA A 11 5.97 2.15 -35.54
C ALA A 11 6.46 0.96 -34.68
N ALA A 12 6.55 -0.24 -35.22
CA ALA A 12 6.95 -1.45 -34.50
C ALA A 12 8.44 -1.44 -34.10
N ILE A 13 9.32 -0.92 -34.95
CA ILE A 13 10.77 -0.87 -34.67
C ILE A 13 11.10 0.04 -33.48
N PRO A 14 10.64 1.29 -33.39
CA PRO A 14 10.90 2.15 -32.22
C PRO A 14 10.22 1.62 -30.94
N ALA A 15 9.05 0.99 -31.06
CA ALA A 15 8.39 0.35 -29.92
C ALA A 15 9.21 -0.83 -29.37
N ALA A 16 9.74 -1.71 -30.26
CA ALA A 16 10.59 -2.82 -29.86
C ALA A 16 11.93 -2.34 -29.26
N ALA A 17 12.52 -1.30 -29.83
CA ALA A 17 13.72 -0.67 -29.30
C ALA A 17 13.49 -0.05 -27.91
N TYR A 18 12.37 0.64 -27.72
CA TYR A 18 11.97 1.19 -26.43
C TYR A 18 11.77 0.09 -25.38
N ILE A 19 11.04 -0.98 -25.73
CA ILE A 19 10.82 -2.13 -24.85
C ILE A 19 12.16 -2.79 -24.48
N GLY A 20 13.05 -3.03 -25.46
CA GLY A 20 14.37 -3.59 -25.23
C GLY A 20 15.23 -2.73 -24.30
N TRP A 21 15.23 -1.42 -24.51
CA TRP A 21 15.90 -0.48 -23.62
C TRP A 21 15.30 -0.49 -22.22
N ARG A 22 13.98 -0.46 -22.09
CA ARG A 22 13.27 -0.46 -20.80
C ARG A 22 13.48 -1.74 -19.98
N LEU A 23 13.77 -2.87 -20.62
CA LEU A 23 14.05 -4.12 -19.90
C LEU A 23 15.32 -4.06 -19.05
N GLY A 24 16.36 -3.34 -19.54
CA GLY A 24 17.65 -3.24 -18.89
C GLY A 24 18.02 -1.85 -18.38
N ALA A 25 17.09 -0.86 -18.48
CA ALA A 25 17.36 0.50 -18.06
C ALA A 25 17.70 0.56 -16.57
N GLN A 26 18.74 1.31 -16.23
CA GLN A 26 19.06 1.63 -14.84
C GLN A 26 17.90 2.41 -14.23
N THR A 27 17.43 1.99 -13.08
CA THR A 27 16.37 2.66 -12.36
C THR A 27 16.93 3.67 -11.39
N THR A 28 16.33 4.86 -11.39
CA THR A 28 16.70 6.00 -10.54
C THR A 28 15.43 6.67 -10.07
N THR A 29 15.54 7.66 -9.19
CA THR A 29 14.45 8.61 -8.94
C THR A 29 14.90 10.01 -9.33
N GLU A 30 13.96 10.92 -9.62
CA GLU A 30 14.32 12.28 -9.99
C GLU A 30 14.99 13.01 -8.81
N PRO A 31 16.02 13.84 -9.07
CA PRO A 31 16.60 14.64 -8.02
C PRO A 31 15.57 15.56 -7.37
N VAL A 32 15.78 15.88 -6.12
CA VAL A 32 15.10 16.96 -5.39
C VAL A 32 15.98 18.20 -5.52
N ASP A 33 15.36 19.32 -5.91
CA ASP A 33 16.09 20.57 -6.20
C ASP A 33 16.22 21.44 -4.94
N THR A 34 16.93 20.90 -3.93
CA THR A 34 17.28 21.61 -2.69
C THR A 34 18.68 21.16 -2.24
N GLU A 35 19.42 22.05 -1.58
CA GLU A 35 20.82 21.83 -1.20
C GLU A 35 20.98 20.64 -0.23
N ASP A 36 20.06 20.48 0.72
CA ASP A 36 20.03 19.41 1.74
C ASP A 36 18.96 18.35 1.48
N GLY A 37 18.43 18.29 0.24
CA GLY A 37 17.46 17.30 -0.17
C GLY A 37 18.03 15.89 -0.28
N ILE A 38 17.12 14.92 -0.29
CA ILE A 38 17.45 13.51 -0.50
C ILE A 38 16.54 12.92 -1.59
N ALA A 39 17.15 12.23 -2.56
CA ALA A 39 16.44 11.50 -3.62
C ALA A 39 17.23 10.24 -3.97
N GLU A 40 16.93 9.15 -3.30
CA GLU A 40 17.63 7.87 -3.42
C GLU A 40 16.68 6.74 -3.79
N LEU A 41 17.12 5.85 -4.66
CA LEU A 41 16.47 4.58 -4.98
C LEU A 41 17.54 3.50 -5.00
N ARG A 42 17.61 2.70 -3.95
CA ARG A 42 18.68 1.71 -3.78
C ARG A 42 18.25 0.52 -2.92
N PRO A 43 18.96 -0.61 -3.02
CA PRO A 43 18.76 -1.71 -2.09
C PRO A 43 19.32 -1.37 -0.71
N VAL A 44 18.54 -1.64 0.33
CA VAL A 44 18.97 -1.64 1.74
C VAL A 44 19.04 -3.09 2.21
N ARG A 45 20.22 -3.52 2.70
CA ARG A 45 20.40 -4.88 3.16
C ARG A 45 19.93 -5.02 4.59
N VAL A 46 18.87 -5.81 4.79
CA VAL A 46 18.32 -6.16 6.10
C VAL A 46 18.10 -7.66 6.20
N ARG A 47 18.43 -8.26 7.32
CA ARG A 47 18.14 -9.68 7.63
C ARG A 47 18.45 -10.65 6.47
N GLY A 48 19.59 -10.44 5.79
CA GLY A 48 20.05 -11.31 4.69
C GLY A 48 19.32 -11.13 3.35
N THR A 49 18.46 -10.12 3.21
CA THR A 49 17.82 -9.76 1.94
C THR A 49 18.10 -8.30 1.57
N ASN A 50 17.89 -7.95 0.31
CA ASN A 50 17.93 -6.58 -0.16
C ASN A 50 16.48 -6.10 -0.31
N LEU A 51 16.10 -5.05 0.43
CA LEU A 51 14.85 -4.34 0.24
C LEU A 51 15.13 -3.09 -0.61
N TRP A 52 14.57 -3.04 -1.81
CA TRP A 52 14.65 -1.84 -2.62
C TRP A 52 13.83 -0.74 -1.96
N THR A 53 14.53 0.33 -1.65
CA THR A 53 14.01 1.44 -0.84
C THR A 53 14.19 2.73 -1.60
N MET A 54 13.14 3.52 -1.67
CA MET A 54 13.15 4.89 -2.16
C MET A 54 13.04 5.84 -0.97
N ILE A 55 13.93 6.84 -0.91
CA ILE A 55 13.98 7.87 0.14
C ILE A 55 13.94 9.21 -0.55
N ARG A 56 12.93 10.03 -0.25
CA ARG A 56 12.76 11.34 -0.90
C ARG A 56 12.27 12.38 0.10
N GLY A 57 12.82 13.61 -0.01
CA GLY A 57 12.39 14.75 0.78
C GLY A 57 13.22 15.98 0.45
N HIS A 58 12.61 17.16 0.56
CA HIS A 58 13.29 18.42 0.27
C HIS A 58 14.32 18.82 1.34
N HIS A 59 14.16 18.29 2.55
CA HIS A 59 15.10 18.52 3.66
C HIS A 59 15.28 17.24 4.48
N ARG A 60 16.54 16.84 4.71
CA ARG A 60 16.87 15.67 5.54
C ARG A 60 16.38 15.80 6.98
N ASP A 61 16.25 17.02 7.48
CA ASP A 61 15.79 17.31 8.84
C ASP A 61 14.27 17.23 9.00
N ASN A 62 13.52 17.07 7.93
CA ASN A 62 12.09 16.86 8.01
C ASN A 62 11.76 15.58 8.81
N PRO A 63 10.55 15.54 9.45
CA PRO A 63 10.04 14.29 10.01
C PRO A 63 10.02 13.18 8.96
N VAL A 64 10.36 11.95 9.38
CA VAL A 64 10.45 10.81 8.47
C VAL A 64 9.15 10.02 8.50
N ILE A 65 8.59 9.73 7.33
CA ILE A 65 7.49 8.81 7.12
C ILE A 65 8.03 7.53 6.49
N VAL A 66 7.70 6.37 7.10
CA VAL A 66 7.92 5.07 6.47
C VAL A 66 6.57 4.49 6.05
N PHE A 67 6.36 4.37 4.74
CA PHE A 67 5.17 3.76 4.16
C PHE A 67 5.34 2.25 4.03
N VAL A 68 4.35 1.52 4.50
CA VAL A 68 4.25 0.06 4.37
C VAL A 68 3.15 -0.26 3.37
N THR A 69 3.57 -0.65 2.18
CA THR A 69 2.69 -0.95 1.03
C THR A 69 1.73 -2.09 1.31
N GLY A 70 0.54 -2.00 0.71
CA GLY A 70 -0.46 -3.05 0.71
C GLY A 70 -0.15 -4.23 -0.22
N GLY A 71 -1.14 -4.92 -0.62
CA GLY A 71 -1.08 -6.10 -1.48
C GLY A 71 -1.64 -7.35 -0.79
N PRO A 72 -0.87 -8.26 -0.18
CA PRO A 72 0.60 -8.38 -0.02
C PRO A 72 1.38 -8.40 -1.33
N CYS A 73 2.69 -8.19 -1.24
CA CYS A 73 3.59 -8.16 -2.39
C CYS A 73 3.26 -7.05 -3.41
N GLY A 74 2.53 -6.02 -2.99
CA GLY A 74 2.33 -4.81 -3.78
C GLY A 74 3.58 -3.95 -3.87
N THR A 75 3.50 -2.89 -4.66
CA THR A 75 4.48 -1.80 -4.70
C THR A 75 3.75 -0.47 -4.85
N GLU A 76 4.24 0.55 -4.18
CA GLU A 76 3.75 1.93 -4.32
C GLU A 76 4.87 2.88 -4.76
N ILE A 77 6.13 2.40 -4.84
CA ILE A 77 7.29 3.20 -5.30
C ILE A 77 7.00 3.97 -6.60
N PRO A 78 6.40 3.39 -7.66
CA PRO A 78 6.12 4.15 -8.88
C PRO A 78 5.07 5.25 -8.71
N LEU A 79 4.21 5.17 -7.69
CA LEU A 79 3.10 6.10 -7.47
C LEU A 79 3.51 7.35 -6.67
N CYS A 80 4.58 7.26 -5.86
CA CYS A 80 4.98 8.30 -4.91
C CYS A 80 5.11 9.67 -5.56
N ARG A 81 5.78 9.76 -6.70
CA ARG A 81 5.98 11.02 -7.40
C ARG A 81 4.70 11.65 -7.95
N LYS A 82 3.66 10.84 -8.16
CA LYS A 82 2.37 11.35 -8.61
C LYS A 82 1.54 11.92 -7.47
N TYR A 83 1.59 11.27 -6.31
CA TYR A 83 0.67 11.56 -5.21
C TYR A 83 1.32 12.19 -3.98
N GLU A 84 2.66 12.20 -3.86
CA GLU A 84 3.34 12.59 -2.63
C GLU A 84 4.28 13.78 -2.77
N ARG A 85 4.32 14.45 -3.94
CA ARG A 85 5.22 15.61 -4.16
C ARG A 85 5.05 16.72 -3.12
N GLN A 86 3.81 17.02 -2.74
CA GLN A 86 3.55 18.05 -1.73
C GLN A 86 3.99 17.60 -0.33
N LEU A 87 3.90 16.30 -0.05
CA LEU A 87 4.40 15.74 1.20
C LEU A 87 5.93 15.76 1.28
N GLU A 88 6.65 15.62 0.16
CA GLU A 88 8.12 15.68 0.11
C GLU A 88 8.69 17.04 0.56
N GLU A 89 7.88 18.12 0.51
CA GLU A 89 8.26 19.43 1.04
C GLU A 89 8.30 19.46 2.58
N LEU A 90 7.46 18.68 3.22
CA LEU A 90 7.24 18.67 4.67
C LEU A 90 7.86 17.46 5.38
N PHE A 91 8.08 16.37 4.64
CA PHE A 91 8.53 15.10 5.17
C PHE A 91 9.66 14.51 4.32
N THR A 92 10.49 13.69 4.95
CA THR A 92 11.30 12.71 4.24
C THR A 92 10.54 11.40 4.17
N ILE A 93 10.16 10.97 2.97
CA ILE A 93 9.29 9.84 2.72
C ILE A 93 10.12 8.63 2.31
N VAL A 94 9.83 7.50 2.92
CA VAL A 94 10.49 6.21 2.66
C VAL A 94 9.46 5.22 2.18
N HIS A 95 9.60 4.73 0.95
CA HIS A 95 8.90 3.57 0.42
C HIS A 95 9.84 2.42 0.21
N TYR A 96 9.35 1.20 0.33
CA TYR A 96 10.15 0.03 0.04
C TYR A 96 9.30 -1.11 -0.54
N ASP A 97 9.91 -1.92 -1.38
CA ASP A 97 9.32 -3.18 -1.80
C ASP A 97 9.64 -4.26 -0.76
N GLN A 98 8.60 -4.95 -0.29
CA GLN A 98 8.71 -6.02 0.70
C GLN A 98 9.56 -7.18 0.18
N ARG A 99 10.11 -8.00 1.07
CA ARG A 99 10.81 -9.24 0.69
C ARG A 99 9.92 -10.08 -0.23
N GLY A 100 10.47 -10.50 -1.36
CA GLY A 100 9.73 -11.29 -2.34
C GLY A 100 8.71 -10.49 -3.17
N ALA A 101 8.77 -9.15 -3.16
CA ALA A 101 7.88 -8.27 -3.90
C ALA A 101 8.65 -7.33 -4.83
N GLY A 102 8.05 -6.94 -5.95
CA GLY A 102 8.54 -5.91 -6.86
C GLY A 102 10.04 -6.00 -7.15
N LYS A 103 10.77 -4.91 -6.95
CA LYS A 103 12.22 -4.84 -7.13
C LYS A 103 13.00 -5.74 -6.17
N SER A 104 12.46 -5.98 -4.97
CA SER A 104 13.08 -6.82 -3.94
C SER A 104 12.91 -8.32 -4.19
N PHE A 105 12.13 -8.70 -5.21
CA PHE A 105 12.04 -10.08 -5.66
C PHE A 105 13.27 -10.49 -6.48
N GLU A 106 13.82 -11.68 -6.19
CA GLU A 106 14.95 -12.27 -6.89
C GLU A 106 14.54 -13.66 -7.46
N PHE A 107 14.66 -13.85 -8.78
CA PHE A 107 14.41 -15.16 -9.38
C PHE A 107 15.42 -16.20 -8.83
N GLY A 108 14.94 -17.41 -8.60
CA GLY A 108 15.76 -18.51 -8.08
C GLY A 108 15.96 -18.51 -6.56
N LYS A 109 15.55 -17.46 -5.85
CA LYS A 109 15.58 -17.43 -4.39
C LYS A 109 14.39 -18.21 -3.81
N ASP A 110 14.63 -18.92 -2.72
CA ASP A 110 13.58 -19.61 -1.99
C ASP A 110 12.79 -18.64 -1.09
N TYR A 111 11.49 -18.59 -1.30
CA TYR A 111 10.52 -17.83 -0.52
C TYR A 111 9.48 -18.73 0.16
N SER A 112 9.77 -20.02 0.34
CA SER A 112 8.85 -20.99 0.98
C SER A 112 8.52 -20.63 2.42
N THR A 113 9.42 -19.91 3.10
CA THR A 113 9.24 -19.44 4.49
C THR A 113 8.67 -18.02 4.60
N LEU A 114 8.22 -17.44 3.48
CA LEU A 114 7.66 -16.10 3.50
C LEU A 114 6.36 -16.06 4.31
N SER A 115 6.31 -15.19 5.31
CA SER A 115 5.18 -15.02 6.22
C SER A 115 5.06 -13.57 6.66
N SER A 116 3.97 -13.22 7.31
CA SER A 116 3.79 -11.88 7.87
C SER A 116 4.83 -11.58 8.97
N GLU A 117 5.21 -12.57 9.77
CA GLU A 117 6.26 -12.42 10.79
C GLU A 117 7.61 -12.05 10.17
N VAL A 118 7.95 -12.66 9.02
CA VAL A 118 9.17 -12.33 8.27
C VAL A 118 9.11 -10.88 7.78
N HIS A 119 7.98 -10.45 7.22
CA HIS A 119 7.79 -9.08 6.75
C HIS A 119 7.83 -8.06 7.90
N VAL A 120 7.21 -8.35 9.04
CA VAL A 120 7.27 -7.48 10.24
C VAL A 120 8.69 -7.34 10.75
N ALA A 121 9.43 -8.44 10.83
CA ALA A 121 10.82 -8.40 11.28
C ALA A 121 11.73 -7.62 10.28
N ASP A 122 11.48 -7.75 8.98
CA ASP A 122 12.19 -6.97 7.96
C ASP A 122 11.83 -5.48 8.04
N LEU A 123 10.55 -5.14 8.27
CA LEU A 123 10.11 -3.76 8.46
C LEU A 123 10.79 -3.12 9.68
N ILE A 124 10.84 -3.81 10.82
CA ILE A 124 11.52 -3.32 12.02
C ILE A 124 13.01 -3.06 11.75
N ALA A 125 13.69 -4.00 11.08
CA ALA A 125 15.10 -3.84 10.74
C ALA A 125 15.34 -2.71 9.71
N LEU A 126 14.42 -2.51 8.77
CA LEU A 126 14.47 -1.38 7.84
C LEU A 126 14.28 -0.05 8.58
N VAL A 127 13.28 0.04 9.47
CA VAL A 127 13.04 1.24 10.28
C VAL A 127 14.25 1.58 11.15
N GLU A 128 14.88 0.60 11.78
CA GLU A 128 16.12 0.79 12.54
C GLU A 128 17.22 1.39 11.66
N TYR A 129 17.45 0.79 10.47
CA TYR A 129 18.40 1.33 9.50
C TYR A 129 18.06 2.76 9.06
N ILE A 130 16.79 3.07 8.79
CA ILE A 130 16.36 4.41 8.34
C ILE A 130 16.56 5.44 9.45
N ARG A 131 16.25 5.10 10.70
CA ARG A 131 16.47 5.98 11.85
C ARG A 131 17.96 6.34 12.00
N ASP A 132 18.83 5.34 11.93
CA ASP A 132 20.28 5.55 12.00
C ASP A 132 20.81 6.36 10.81
N TYR A 133 20.37 6.02 9.59
CA TYR A 133 20.79 6.66 8.36
C TYR A 133 20.39 8.14 8.25
N LEU A 134 19.19 8.47 8.72
CA LEU A 134 18.64 9.84 8.71
C LEU A 134 18.81 10.57 10.05
N HIS A 135 19.49 9.96 11.02
CA HIS A 135 19.71 10.49 12.36
C HIS A 135 18.40 10.91 13.06
N LYS A 136 17.40 10.02 13.06
CA LYS A 136 16.10 10.26 13.68
C LYS A 136 15.83 9.32 14.85
N ASP A 137 15.41 9.86 15.97
CA ASP A 137 15.02 9.05 17.13
C ASP A 137 13.76 8.22 16.87
N LYS A 138 12.80 8.79 16.14
CA LYS A 138 11.51 8.17 15.81
C LYS A 138 11.05 8.52 14.40
N VAL A 139 10.29 7.62 13.79
CA VAL A 139 9.64 7.84 12.50
C VAL A 139 8.12 7.76 12.64
N ILE A 140 7.38 8.29 11.66
CA ILE A 140 5.94 8.08 11.51
C ILE A 140 5.77 6.83 10.66
N LEU A 141 5.05 5.84 11.18
CA LEU A 141 4.76 4.61 10.44
C LEU A 141 3.39 4.71 9.80
N VAL A 142 3.34 4.66 8.47
CA VAL A 142 2.10 4.69 7.69
C VAL A 142 1.93 3.33 7.01
N GLY A 143 0.87 2.62 7.32
CA GLY A 143 0.50 1.39 6.62
C GLY A 143 -0.68 1.60 5.70
N HIS A 144 -0.70 0.97 4.51
CA HIS A 144 -1.85 0.92 3.64
C HIS A 144 -2.32 -0.52 3.43
N SER A 145 -3.63 -0.78 3.61
CA SER A 145 -4.21 -2.12 3.35
C SER A 145 -3.47 -3.23 4.10
N TYR A 146 -2.91 -4.25 3.43
CA TYR A 146 -2.07 -5.27 4.07
C TYR A 146 -0.87 -4.67 4.81
N GLY A 147 -0.36 -3.53 4.38
CA GLY A 147 0.68 -2.80 5.11
C GLY A 147 0.26 -2.38 6.52
N THR A 148 -1.04 -2.21 6.76
CA THR A 148 -1.58 -1.95 8.11
C THR A 148 -1.49 -3.17 9.01
N TYR A 149 -1.67 -4.38 8.45
CA TYR A 149 -1.48 -5.64 9.17
C TYR A 149 -0.05 -5.79 9.68
N LEU A 150 0.93 -5.41 8.85
CA LEU A 150 2.35 -5.41 9.24
C LEU A 150 2.70 -4.26 10.18
N GLY A 151 2.26 -3.03 9.83
CA GLY A 151 2.57 -1.81 10.58
C GLY A 151 2.04 -1.82 12.01
N THR A 152 0.81 -2.32 12.22
CA THR A 152 0.24 -2.48 13.56
C THR A 152 1.08 -3.42 14.43
N GLN A 153 1.54 -4.55 13.87
CA GLN A 153 2.38 -5.50 14.60
C GLN A 153 3.78 -4.94 14.88
N ALA A 154 4.37 -4.20 13.92
CA ALA A 154 5.66 -3.54 14.12
C ALA A 154 5.57 -2.45 15.20
N ALA A 155 4.51 -1.62 15.17
CA ALA A 155 4.28 -0.59 16.18
C ALA A 155 4.05 -1.16 17.59
N ALA A 156 3.41 -2.32 17.70
CA ALA A 156 3.25 -3.03 18.95
C ALA A 156 4.58 -3.61 19.48
N ALA A 157 5.41 -4.16 18.57
CA ALA A 157 6.67 -4.81 18.93
C ALA A 157 7.78 -3.82 19.30
N LYS A 158 7.79 -2.62 18.68
CA LYS A 158 8.85 -1.61 18.84
C LYS A 158 8.28 -0.19 18.96
N PRO A 159 7.41 0.11 19.96
CA PRO A 159 6.76 1.41 20.09
C PRO A 159 7.77 2.56 20.23
N GLU A 160 8.96 2.30 20.77
CA GLU A 160 10.03 3.29 20.91
C GLU A 160 10.60 3.81 19.58
N TYR A 161 10.36 3.12 18.46
CA TYR A 161 10.82 3.54 17.12
C TYR A 161 9.85 4.51 16.44
N PHE A 162 8.62 4.63 16.96
CA PHE A 162 7.56 5.34 16.26
C PHE A 162 7.04 6.56 17.03
N ARG A 163 6.93 7.69 16.31
CA ARG A 163 6.25 8.90 16.79
C ARG A 163 4.73 8.70 16.81
N ALA A 164 4.22 8.01 15.78
CA ALA A 164 2.82 7.66 15.61
C ALA A 164 2.67 6.49 14.64
N TYR A 165 1.52 5.82 14.68
CA TYR A 165 1.06 4.87 13.69
C TYR A 165 -0.18 5.41 12.96
N VAL A 166 -0.15 5.39 11.63
CA VAL A 166 -1.25 5.79 10.74
C VAL A 166 -1.64 4.60 9.89
N GLY A 167 -2.87 4.14 10.00
CA GLY A 167 -3.42 3.04 9.20
C GLY A 167 -4.40 3.56 8.15
N ILE A 168 -4.08 3.41 6.88
CA ILE A 168 -4.94 3.77 5.74
C ILE A 168 -5.59 2.50 5.22
N GLY A 169 -6.92 2.48 5.10
CA GLY A 169 -7.63 1.25 4.76
C GLY A 169 -7.24 0.13 5.74
N GLN A 170 -7.45 0.38 7.03
CA GLN A 170 -6.94 -0.45 8.13
C GLN A 170 -7.57 -1.84 8.15
N MET A 171 -6.75 -2.87 8.07
CA MET A 171 -7.16 -4.23 8.37
C MET A 171 -7.44 -4.38 9.87
N ALA A 172 -8.52 -5.09 10.21
CA ALA A 172 -8.98 -5.28 11.58
C ALA A 172 -9.37 -6.75 11.83
N ASP A 173 -10.66 -6.99 12.15
CA ASP A 173 -11.26 -8.31 12.11
C ASP A 173 -11.62 -8.65 10.67
N THR A 174 -10.82 -9.50 10.06
CA THR A 174 -10.94 -9.80 8.63
C THR A 174 -12.27 -10.46 8.30
N ARG A 175 -12.78 -11.35 9.17
CA ARG A 175 -14.05 -12.02 8.95
C ARG A 175 -15.23 -11.03 9.02
N MET A 176 -15.23 -10.14 10.01
CA MET A 176 -16.22 -9.08 10.12
C MET A 176 -16.20 -8.19 8.89
N SER A 177 -15.01 -7.77 8.45
CA SER A 177 -14.82 -6.94 7.25
C SER A 177 -15.36 -7.63 5.98
N GLU A 178 -15.11 -8.92 5.80
CA GLU A 178 -15.58 -9.66 4.62
C GLU A 178 -17.12 -9.84 4.62
N ILE A 179 -17.75 -10.01 5.78
CA ILE A 179 -19.21 -10.04 5.92
C ILE A 179 -19.82 -8.68 5.54
N GLU A 180 -19.25 -7.60 6.05
CA GLU A 180 -19.64 -6.22 5.72
C GLU A 180 -19.47 -5.94 4.23
N SER A 181 -18.33 -6.30 3.64
CA SER A 181 -18.03 -6.18 2.21
C SER A 181 -19.09 -6.87 1.33
N ALA A 182 -19.44 -8.11 1.67
CA ALA A 182 -20.50 -8.85 0.96
C ALA A 182 -21.86 -8.14 1.06
N GLY A 183 -22.20 -7.62 2.24
CA GLY A 183 -23.41 -6.83 2.48
C GLY A 183 -23.46 -5.59 1.60
N LEU A 184 -22.40 -4.77 1.59
CA LEU A 184 -22.27 -3.59 0.74
C LEU A 184 -22.48 -3.92 -0.74
N CYS A 185 -21.88 -5.02 -1.21
CA CYS A 185 -22.02 -5.46 -2.59
C CYS A 185 -23.45 -5.95 -2.91
N ILE A 186 -24.13 -6.65 -1.97
CA ILE A 186 -25.54 -7.07 -2.12
C ILE A 186 -26.45 -5.85 -2.26
N ASP A 187 -26.30 -4.88 -1.37
CA ASP A 187 -27.12 -3.67 -1.36
C ASP A 187 -26.90 -2.84 -2.63
N ALA A 188 -25.67 -2.72 -3.10
CA ALA A 188 -25.36 -2.03 -4.34
C ALA A 188 -25.91 -2.77 -5.57
N ALA A 189 -25.83 -4.10 -5.61
CA ALA A 189 -26.41 -4.91 -6.67
C ALA A 189 -27.94 -4.77 -6.71
N ALA A 190 -28.59 -4.77 -5.55
CA ALA A 190 -30.04 -4.56 -5.45
C ALA A 190 -30.46 -3.18 -5.95
N ARG A 191 -29.77 -2.11 -5.53
CA ARG A 191 -30.00 -0.75 -6.05
C ARG A 191 -29.80 -0.63 -7.55
N ALA A 192 -28.90 -1.44 -8.13
CA ALA A 192 -28.66 -1.49 -9.57
C ALA A 192 -29.62 -2.41 -10.33
N GLY A 193 -30.61 -3.04 -9.67
CA GLY A 193 -31.53 -4.00 -10.27
C GLY A 193 -30.87 -5.29 -10.79
N ASN A 194 -29.72 -5.67 -10.23
CA ASN A 194 -28.96 -6.83 -10.67
C ASN A 194 -29.24 -8.05 -9.77
N ASP A 195 -30.41 -8.67 -9.97
CA ASP A 195 -30.87 -9.82 -9.18
C ASP A 195 -29.94 -11.04 -9.27
N GLN A 196 -29.24 -11.19 -10.40
CA GLN A 196 -28.27 -12.29 -10.56
C GLN A 196 -27.08 -12.13 -9.61
N ASP A 197 -26.54 -10.91 -9.48
CA ASP A 197 -25.44 -10.65 -8.54
C ASP A 197 -25.95 -10.73 -7.09
N VAL A 198 -27.15 -10.22 -6.80
CA VAL A 198 -27.76 -10.36 -5.46
C VAL A 198 -27.82 -11.81 -5.03
N LYS A 199 -28.35 -12.71 -5.91
CA LYS A 199 -28.41 -14.14 -5.60
C LYS A 199 -27.05 -14.75 -5.32
N LYS A 200 -26.08 -14.52 -6.23
CA LYS A 200 -24.71 -15.04 -6.09
C LYS A 200 -24.00 -14.52 -4.83
N LEU A 201 -24.14 -13.22 -4.54
CA LEU A 201 -23.52 -12.62 -3.37
C LEU A 201 -24.11 -13.12 -2.06
N LYS A 202 -25.41 -13.40 -2.01
CA LYS A 202 -26.03 -14.05 -0.84
C LYS A 202 -25.48 -15.44 -0.59
N GLU A 203 -25.28 -16.26 -1.64
CA GLU A 203 -24.64 -17.57 -1.52
C GLU A 203 -23.17 -17.45 -1.03
N ILE A 204 -22.45 -16.46 -1.52
CA ILE A 204 -21.09 -16.15 -1.09
C ILE A 204 -21.06 -15.70 0.37
N LEU A 205 -21.97 -14.81 0.78
CA LEU A 205 -22.07 -14.33 2.17
C LEU A 205 -22.20 -15.48 3.17
N GLU A 206 -23.02 -16.50 2.85
CA GLU A 206 -23.14 -17.68 3.72
C GLU A 206 -21.80 -18.43 3.86
N LYS A 207 -21.02 -18.56 2.79
CA LYS A 207 -19.67 -19.14 2.82
C LYS A 207 -18.70 -18.28 3.62
N VAL A 208 -18.76 -16.94 3.44
CA VAL A 208 -17.93 -15.97 4.20
C VAL A 208 -18.24 -16.09 5.70
N ARG A 209 -19.52 -16.18 6.09
CA ARG A 209 -19.93 -16.38 7.49
C ARG A 209 -19.35 -17.63 8.12
N ARG A 210 -19.20 -18.71 7.34
CA ARG A 210 -18.55 -19.95 7.80
C ARG A 210 -17.02 -19.92 7.74
N GLY A 211 -16.43 -18.84 7.18
CA GLY A 211 -14.98 -18.73 7.01
C GLY A 211 -14.40 -19.57 5.87
N GLU A 212 -15.24 -20.01 4.94
CA GLU A 212 -14.83 -20.86 3.81
C GLU A 212 -14.24 -20.06 2.64
N THR A 213 -14.53 -18.75 2.58
CA THR A 213 -14.10 -17.87 1.49
C THR A 213 -14.12 -16.41 1.93
N PHE A 214 -13.70 -15.53 1.05
CA PHE A 214 -13.81 -14.08 1.19
C PHE A 214 -14.66 -13.48 0.05
N THR A 215 -15.09 -12.23 0.20
CA THR A 215 -15.88 -11.52 -0.81
C THR A 215 -15.03 -11.34 -2.08
N PRO A 216 -15.46 -11.85 -3.25
CA PRO A 216 -14.67 -11.77 -4.46
C PRO A 216 -14.46 -10.31 -4.90
N ARG A 217 -13.22 -9.90 -5.03
CA ARG A 217 -12.81 -8.50 -5.30
C ARG A 217 -13.41 -7.93 -6.60
N LYS A 218 -13.82 -8.81 -7.55
CA LYS A 218 -14.54 -8.38 -8.76
C LYS A 218 -15.87 -7.66 -8.46
N TYR A 219 -16.58 -8.05 -7.39
CA TYR A 219 -17.82 -7.37 -6.99
C TYR A 219 -17.52 -6.06 -6.25
N VAL A 220 -16.51 -6.07 -5.39
CA VAL A 220 -16.04 -4.86 -4.69
C VAL A 220 -15.65 -3.78 -5.71
N ARG A 221 -14.87 -4.16 -6.75
CA ARG A 221 -14.52 -3.26 -7.86
C ARG A 221 -15.74 -2.84 -8.69
N LYS A 222 -16.59 -3.80 -9.07
CA LYS A 222 -17.79 -3.55 -9.90
C LYS A 222 -18.69 -2.49 -9.30
N TYR A 223 -18.85 -2.51 -7.99
CA TYR A 223 -19.76 -1.60 -7.27
C TYR A 223 -19.06 -0.37 -6.67
N GLY A 224 -17.78 -0.14 -6.98
CA GLY A 224 -17.03 1.06 -6.60
C GLY A 224 -16.62 1.11 -5.14
N PHE A 225 -16.40 -0.05 -4.50
CA PHE A 225 -15.95 -0.20 -3.11
C PHE A 225 -14.45 -0.49 -2.98
N SER A 226 -13.72 -0.60 -4.10
CA SER A 226 -12.26 -0.64 -4.14
C SER A 226 -11.68 0.73 -4.46
N GLU A 227 -12.24 1.40 -5.45
CA GLU A 227 -11.92 2.76 -5.89
C GLU A 227 -13.19 3.45 -6.35
N ARG A 228 -13.27 4.77 -6.19
CA ARG A 228 -14.36 5.58 -6.75
C ARG A 228 -14.13 5.82 -8.24
N LYS A 229 -15.21 6.11 -8.98
CA LYS A 229 -15.27 6.11 -10.46
C LYS A 229 -14.21 6.97 -11.17
N ASN A 230 -13.67 7.99 -10.53
CA ASN A 230 -12.73 8.93 -11.15
C ASN A 230 -11.27 8.59 -10.85
N HIS A 231 -10.99 7.54 -10.10
CA HIS A 231 -9.66 7.13 -9.70
C HIS A 231 -9.33 5.74 -10.23
N HIS A 232 -8.08 5.54 -10.64
CA HIS A 232 -7.61 4.30 -11.26
C HIS A 232 -6.19 4.01 -10.80
N MET A 233 -6.02 3.72 -9.49
CA MET A 233 -4.72 3.47 -8.89
C MET A 233 -3.95 2.36 -9.62
N GLU A 234 -4.62 1.25 -9.99
CA GLU A 234 -3.98 0.16 -10.74
C GLU A 234 -3.46 0.62 -12.11
N ARG A 235 -4.25 1.42 -12.84
CA ARG A 235 -3.84 2.01 -14.12
C ARG A 235 -2.66 2.97 -13.92
N ASP A 236 -2.74 3.81 -12.92
CA ASP A 236 -1.70 4.79 -12.64
C ASP A 236 -0.40 4.13 -12.21
N LEU A 237 -0.48 3.07 -11.40
CA LEU A 237 0.68 2.23 -11.07
C LEU A 237 1.35 1.68 -12.34
N LEU A 238 0.58 1.11 -13.25
CA LEU A 238 1.11 0.56 -14.50
C LEU A 238 1.74 1.64 -15.39
N LEU A 239 1.07 2.79 -15.54
CA LEU A 239 1.58 3.89 -16.35
C LEU A 239 2.85 4.49 -15.73
N THR A 240 2.87 4.76 -14.43
CA THR A 240 4.04 5.31 -13.75
C THR A 240 5.20 4.31 -13.71
N ALA A 241 4.93 3.02 -13.54
CA ALA A 241 5.97 1.99 -13.59
C ALA A 241 6.50 1.78 -15.03
N PHE A 242 5.65 1.89 -16.05
CA PHE A 242 6.06 1.72 -17.45
C PHE A 242 6.85 2.92 -17.99
N PHE A 243 6.42 4.15 -17.66
CA PHE A 243 7.02 5.38 -18.19
C PHE A 243 7.96 6.08 -17.20
N GLY A 244 7.85 5.78 -15.91
CA GLY A 244 8.68 6.37 -14.85
C GLY A 244 10.13 5.87 -14.85
N LYS A 245 10.94 6.42 -13.97
CA LYS A 245 12.36 6.10 -13.82
C LYS A 245 12.61 5.07 -12.72
N GLU A 246 11.68 4.94 -11.78
CA GLU A 246 11.82 4.14 -10.57
C GLU A 246 11.73 2.64 -10.84
N TYR A 247 10.97 2.25 -11.87
CA TYR A 247 10.82 0.86 -12.32
C TYR A 247 11.23 0.70 -13.78
N ASN A 248 11.80 -0.44 -14.13
CA ASN A 248 11.97 -0.88 -15.51
C ASN A 248 11.02 -2.05 -15.82
N LEU A 249 11.03 -2.56 -17.06
CA LEU A 249 10.14 -3.67 -17.43
C LEU A 249 10.49 -4.99 -16.74
N ALA A 250 11.76 -5.21 -16.41
CA ALA A 250 12.15 -6.39 -15.64
C ALA A 250 11.59 -6.33 -14.21
N ASP A 251 11.56 -5.15 -13.60
CA ASP A 251 10.93 -4.94 -12.28
C ASP A 251 9.41 -5.17 -12.34
N LEU A 252 8.74 -4.72 -13.42
CA LEU A 252 7.31 -5.02 -13.64
C LEU A 252 7.05 -6.52 -13.79
N LEU A 253 7.91 -7.25 -14.51
CA LEU A 253 7.79 -8.71 -14.62
C LEU A 253 7.95 -9.38 -13.25
N LYS A 254 8.93 -8.94 -12.44
CA LYS A 254 9.09 -9.41 -11.06
C LYS A 254 7.84 -9.13 -10.22
N PHE A 255 7.30 -7.92 -10.31
CA PHE A 255 6.07 -7.52 -9.60
C PHE A 255 4.89 -8.43 -9.96
N PHE A 256 4.58 -8.60 -11.24
CA PHE A 256 3.48 -9.48 -11.65
C PHE A 256 3.70 -10.94 -11.26
N TYR A 257 4.92 -11.44 -11.38
CA TYR A 257 5.23 -12.81 -10.97
C TYR A 257 5.04 -12.99 -9.46
N SER A 258 5.62 -12.10 -8.67
CA SER A 258 5.61 -12.21 -7.21
C SER A 258 4.20 -12.06 -6.61
N ILE A 259 3.43 -11.07 -7.07
CA ILE A 259 2.07 -10.85 -6.56
C ILE A 259 1.15 -12.03 -6.87
N ASN A 260 1.25 -12.60 -8.07
CA ASN A 260 0.45 -13.78 -8.44
C ASN A 260 0.84 -15.04 -7.66
N LYS A 261 2.12 -15.18 -7.30
CA LYS A 261 2.62 -16.40 -6.64
C LYS A 261 2.50 -16.36 -5.13
N TYR A 262 2.77 -15.22 -4.51
CA TYR A 262 2.97 -15.13 -3.05
C TYR A 262 1.88 -14.34 -2.31
N SER A 263 1.05 -13.54 -3.02
CA SER A 263 0.05 -12.71 -2.35
C SER A 263 -1.04 -13.55 -1.66
N LEU A 264 -1.62 -14.54 -2.35
CA LEU A 264 -2.73 -15.32 -1.80
C LEU A 264 -2.40 -16.05 -0.49
N PRO A 265 -1.27 -16.77 -0.34
CA PRO A 265 -0.91 -17.39 0.94
C PRO A 265 -0.83 -16.39 2.10
N LEU A 266 -0.24 -15.21 1.89
CA LEU A 266 -0.14 -14.15 2.90
C LEU A 266 -1.49 -13.52 3.25
N VAL A 267 -2.38 -13.38 2.25
CA VAL A 267 -3.77 -12.94 2.50
C VAL A 267 -4.50 -13.97 3.36
N MET A 268 -4.38 -15.26 3.04
CA MET A 268 -5.02 -16.33 3.81
C MET A 268 -4.47 -16.42 5.23
N GLU A 269 -3.18 -16.18 5.42
CA GLU A 269 -2.57 -16.07 6.74
C GLU A 269 -3.20 -14.92 7.56
N ALA A 270 -3.33 -13.73 6.97
CA ALA A 270 -3.92 -12.56 7.63
C ALA A 270 -5.42 -12.74 7.91
N ILE A 271 -6.15 -13.48 7.05
CA ILE A 271 -7.56 -13.83 7.28
C ILE A 271 -7.69 -14.79 8.45
N GLY A 272 -6.84 -15.82 8.52
CA GLY A 272 -6.83 -16.80 9.60
C GLY A 272 -6.34 -16.24 10.94
N ASN A 273 -5.56 -15.15 10.91
CA ASN A 273 -4.94 -14.53 12.09
C ASN A 273 -5.19 -13.02 12.11
N PRO A 274 -6.42 -12.54 12.31
CA PRO A 274 -6.75 -11.13 12.21
C PRO A 274 -5.93 -10.28 13.18
N VAL A 275 -5.47 -9.10 12.72
CA VAL A 275 -4.61 -8.22 13.53
C VAL A 275 -5.30 -7.76 14.81
N SER A 276 -6.62 -7.61 14.80
CA SER A 276 -7.42 -7.30 15.99
C SER A 276 -7.38 -8.39 17.07
N ALA A 277 -7.06 -9.64 16.72
CA ALA A 277 -6.81 -10.70 17.68
C ALA A 277 -5.38 -10.70 18.21
N ARG A 278 -4.40 -10.29 17.37
CA ARG A 278 -2.96 -10.28 17.70
C ARG A 278 -2.55 -9.07 18.52
N VAL A 279 -3.03 -7.88 18.18
CA VAL A 279 -2.65 -6.62 18.82
C VAL A 279 -3.87 -6.01 19.50
N LYS A 280 -3.83 -5.92 20.81
CA LYS A 280 -4.93 -5.40 21.65
C LYS A 280 -4.68 -3.96 22.14
N GLU A 281 -3.44 -3.50 22.04
CA GLU A 281 -3.01 -2.19 22.53
C GLU A 281 -1.80 -1.71 21.73
N LEU A 282 -1.74 -0.40 21.47
CA LEU A 282 -0.56 0.29 20.97
C LEU A 282 -0.14 1.39 21.96
N LYS A 283 1.17 1.48 22.19
CA LYS A 283 1.78 2.49 23.08
C LYS A 283 2.25 3.75 22.35
N VAL A 284 1.70 3.98 21.15
CA VAL A 284 1.96 5.15 20.30
C VAL A 284 0.63 5.79 19.95
N PRO A 285 0.59 7.09 19.59
CA PRO A 285 -0.59 7.70 18.99
C PRO A 285 -1.05 6.92 17.73
N VAL A 286 -2.36 6.66 17.60
CA VAL A 286 -2.94 5.82 16.55
C VAL A 286 -3.98 6.60 15.76
N TYR A 287 -3.83 6.60 14.46
CA TYR A 287 -4.74 7.25 13.52
C TYR A 287 -5.20 6.26 12.47
N PHE A 288 -6.52 6.12 12.28
CA PHE A 288 -7.07 5.32 11.19
C PHE A 288 -7.76 6.24 10.19
N LEU A 289 -7.30 6.18 8.95
CA LEU A 289 -7.79 6.96 7.83
C LEU A 289 -8.54 6.03 6.88
N MET A 290 -9.86 6.08 6.91
CA MET A 290 -10.73 5.17 6.18
C MET A 290 -11.54 5.90 5.12
N GLY A 291 -11.69 5.30 3.96
CA GLY A 291 -12.68 5.81 3.00
C GLY A 291 -14.09 5.35 3.37
N LYS A 292 -15.08 6.23 3.23
CA LYS A 292 -16.49 5.93 3.50
C LYS A 292 -17.04 4.72 2.75
N TYR A 293 -16.49 4.49 1.56
CA TYR A 293 -16.92 3.41 0.66
C TYR A 293 -15.95 2.24 0.61
N ASP A 294 -15.04 2.13 1.58
CA ASP A 294 -14.08 1.02 1.61
C ASP A 294 -14.78 -0.33 1.84
N GLY A 295 -14.81 -1.16 0.81
CA GLY A 295 -15.28 -2.54 0.86
C GLY A 295 -14.15 -3.55 0.74
N MET A 296 -12.87 -3.10 0.76
CA MET A 296 -11.70 -3.98 0.81
C MET A 296 -11.32 -4.34 2.25
N THR A 297 -11.34 -3.32 3.14
CA THR A 297 -11.03 -3.42 4.58
C THR A 297 -12.06 -2.69 5.43
N CYS A 298 -13.29 -2.89 5.15
CA CYS A 298 -14.49 -2.17 5.60
C CYS A 298 -14.37 -1.28 6.83
N THR A 299 -14.88 -0.06 6.68
CA THR A 299 -14.77 1.02 7.67
C THR A 299 -15.39 0.66 9.02
N GLY A 300 -16.51 -0.07 9.04
CA GLY A 300 -17.15 -0.49 10.30
C GLY A 300 -16.31 -1.49 11.11
N ALA A 301 -15.65 -2.44 10.44
CA ALA A 301 -14.73 -3.36 11.10
C ALA A 301 -13.49 -2.61 11.67
N ALA A 302 -12.96 -1.64 10.91
CA ALA A 302 -11.84 -0.82 11.33
C ALA A 302 -12.21 0.08 12.52
N GLU A 303 -13.40 0.71 12.51
CA GLU A 303 -13.86 1.57 13.61
C GLU A 303 -14.01 0.78 14.91
N LYS A 304 -14.58 -0.43 14.85
CA LYS A 304 -14.69 -1.30 16.02
C LYS A 304 -13.31 -1.63 16.60
N TYR A 305 -12.35 -1.93 15.73
CA TYR A 305 -10.97 -2.21 16.17
C TYR A 305 -10.30 -0.98 16.76
N TYR A 306 -10.46 0.20 16.15
CA TYR A 306 -9.96 1.45 16.67
C TYR A 306 -10.41 1.72 18.10
N ARG A 307 -11.70 1.56 18.36
CA ARG A 307 -12.29 1.75 19.72
C ARG A 307 -11.74 0.76 20.76
N GLN A 308 -11.28 -0.43 20.33
CA GLN A 308 -10.64 -1.40 21.22
C GLN A 308 -9.16 -1.08 21.48
N LEU A 309 -8.48 -0.54 20.45
CA LEU A 309 -7.03 -0.37 20.41
C LEU A 309 -6.58 0.93 21.10
N VAL A 310 -7.32 2.03 20.89
CA VAL A 310 -6.93 3.37 21.31
C VAL A 310 -7.50 3.70 22.68
N LYS A 311 -6.62 4.05 23.64
CA LYS A 311 -7.01 4.45 24.99
C LYS A 311 -6.81 5.94 25.26
N GLU A 312 -5.83 6.60 24.65
CA GLU A 312 -5.41 7.95 25.07
C GLU A 312 -5.22 8.96 23.93
N LYS A 313 -4.62 8.60 22.81
CA LYS A 313 -4.30 9.54 21.71
C LYS A 313 -4.51 8.92 20.35
N GLY A 314 -5.22 9.65 19.51
CA GLY A 314 -5.44 9.26 18.13
C GLY A 314 -6.74 9.82 17.57
N GLU A 315 -7.00 9.49 16.31
CA GLU A 315 -8.20 9.92 15.59
C GLU A 315 -8.65 8.83 14.63
N PHE A 316 -9.96 8.71 14.47
CA PHE A 316 -10.58 7.90 13.41
C PHE A 316 -11.18 8.85 12.37
N VAL A 317 -10.57 8.92 11.19
CA VAL A 317 -10.93 9.86 10.13
C VAL A 317 -11.65 9.12 9.02
N VAL A 318 -12.77 9.65 8.56
CA VAL A 318 -13.50 9.12 7.40
C VAL A 318 -13.42 10.12 6.25
N PHE A 319 -12.84 9.66 5.13
CA PHE A 319 -12.80 10.38 3.88
C PHE A 319 -14.10 10.13 3.11
N GLU A 320 -14.93 11.16 2.97
CA GLU A 320 -16.32 11.06 2.56
C GLU A 320 -16.53 10.65 1.09
N ASN A 321 -15.51 10.85 0.24
CA ASN A 321 -15.58 10.56 -1.19
C ASN A 321 -14.67 9.41 -1.62
N SER A 322 -13.96 8.78 -0.70
CA SER A 322 -12.98 7.71 -0.97
C SER A 322 -13.54 6.33 -0.68
N ALA A 323 -12.96 5.35 -1.37
CA ALA A 323 -13.05 3.93 -1.04
C ALA A 323 -11.75 3.49 -0.32
N HIS A 324 -10.98 2.57 -0.91
CA HIS A 324 -9.86 1.91 -0.23
C HIS A 324 -8.56 2.75 -0.17
N THR A 325 -8.47 3.81 -0.97
CA THR A 325 -7.21 4.56 -1.17
C THR A 325 -7.39 6.07 -0.96
N PRO A 326 -7.83 6.55 0.23
CA PRO A 326 -8.05 7.98 0.48
C PRO A 326 -6.80 8.83 0.21
N GLN A 327 -5.58 8.32 0.44
CA GLN A 327 -4.33 9.01 0.11
C GLN A 327 -4.15 9.28 -1.41
N VAL A 328 -4.92 8.59 -2.25
CA VAL A 328 -4.95 8.76 -3.70
C VAL A 328 -6.23 9.48 -4.14
N GLU A 329 -7.38 9.05 -3.63
CA GLU A 329 -8.70 9.49 -4.06
C GLU A 329 -9.06 10.89 -3.54
N GLU A 330 -8.61 11.25 -2.33
CA GLU A 330 -8.73 12.59 -1.72
C GLU A 330 -7.33 13.07 -1.31
N ASN A 331 -6.39 13.01 -2.24
CA ASN A 331 -4.97 13.25 -2.01
C ASN A 331 -4.66 14.60 -1.35
N GLU A 332 -5.35 15.68 -1.77
CA GLU A 332 -5.19 17.02 -1.20
C GLU A 332 -5.60 17.03 0.28
N ALA A 333 -6.78 16.48 0.61
CA ALA A 333 -7.25 16.39 1.99
C ALA A 333 -6.34 15.52 2.87
N PHE A 334 -5.83 14.41 2.31
CA PHE A 334 -4.85 13.57 2.98
C PHE A 334 -3.54 14.34 3.27
N THR A 335 -3.03 15.07 2.28
CA THR A 335 -1.80 15.86 2.41
C THR A 335 -1.95 16.94 3.48
N VAL A 336 -3.08 17.66 3.48
CA VAL A 336 -3.38 18.70 4.50
C VAL A 336 -3.45 18.05 5.89
N TRP A 337 -4.16 16.93 6.01
CA TRP A 337 -4.27 16.22 7.29
C TRP A 337 -2.90 15.78 7.82
N MET A 338 -2.04 15.22 6.98
CA MET A 338 -0.67 14.83 7.36
C MET A 338 0.15 16.04 7.80
N ALA A 339 0.05 17.16 7.08
CA ALA A 339 0.74 18.40 7.40
C ALA A 339 0.32 18.99 8.76
N GLU A 340 -0.97 18.97 9.06
CA GLU A 340 -1.52 19.48 10.33
C GLU A 340 -1.12 18.64 11.54
N HIS A 341 -1.07 17.32 11.37
CA HIS A 341 -0.77 16.39 12.48
C HIS A 341 0.72 16.17 12.72
N PHE A 342 1.53 16.20 11.67
CA PHE A 342 2.92 15.75 11.73
C PHE A 342 3.93 16.71 11.08
N GLY A 343 3.49 17.76 10.40
CA GLY A 343 4.38 18.80 9.88
C GLY A 343 5.30 19.35 10.97
N LYS A 344 6.31 20.15 10.58
CA LYS A 344 7.29 20.71 11.54
C LYS A 344 6.56 21.26 12.74
N ASP A 345 6.99 20.85 13.93
CA ASP A 345 6.51 21.38 15.20
C ASP A 345 6.47 22.92 15.10
N ARG A 346 5.29 23.48 15.21
CA ARG A 346 5.14 24.90 15.44
C ARG A 346 5.64 25.14 16.87
N THR A 347 6.96 25.38 17.02
CA THR A 347 7.55 25.93 18.24
C THR A 347 6.95 27.28 18.54
#